data_41a9a9d0c4ba7cb83449b1faea1001c6
#
_entry.id   41a9a9d0c4ba7cb83449b1faea1001c6
#
_cell.length_a   1.000
_cell.length_b   1.000
_cell.length_c   1.000
_cell.angle_alpha   90.00
_cell.angle_beta   90.00
_cell.angle_gamma   90.00
#
_symmetry.space_group_name_H-M   'P 1'
#
loop_
_entity.id
_entity.type
_entity.pdbx_description
1 polymer ?
#
loop_
_entity_poly.entity_id
_entity_poly.type
_entity_poly.pdbx_seq_one_letter_code
_entity_poly.pdbx_strand_id
1 'polypeptide(L)'
;NHTYDSQEMFSKPVVSGGTGIYYSSDTIWIVGRRQQKEGTDVTGYQFVINVEKSRYVKEKSKIPVSVSFDGGIDKWSGLLDMALDAGVISRTGAWYQLTDLETGEIIEKKYRAKELVGNDLWNPILKSESFKNYVKEKYMLVTDSIMEEEVEA
;
A
#
# COMPACT_ATOMS: atom_id res chain seq x y z
N ASN A 1 -11.88 1.39 18.17
CA ASN A 1 -12.41 0.12 18.63
C ASN A 1 -11.32 -0.93 18.77
N HIS A 2 -11.55 -1.92 19.61
CA HIS A 2 -10.68 -3.08 19.73
C HIS A 2 -11.17 -4.21 18.83
N THR A 3 -10.25 -5.08 18.45
CA THR A 3 -10.58 -6.36 17.83
C THR A 3 -10.39 -7.48 18.84
N TYR A 4 -11.13 -8.56 18.70
CA TYR A 4 -10.93 -9.82 19.41
C TYR A 4 -10.83 -10.96 18.40
N ASP A 5 -10.18 -12.04 18.79
CA ASP A 5 -10.06 -13.20 17.93
C ASP A 5 -11.34 -14.02 17.97
N SER A 6 -11.83 -14.45 16.80
CA SER A 6 -12.97 -15.36 16.73
C SER A 6 -12.61 -16.70 17.37
N GLN A 7 -13.59 -17.39 17.94
CA GLN A 7 -13.40 -18.72 18.56
C GLN A 7 -13.31 -19.87 17.54
N GLU A 8 -13.20 -19.55 16.25
CA GLU A 8 -13.07 -20.52 15.18
C GLU A 8 -11.64 -21.09 15.06
N MET A 9 -11.52 -22.27 14.47
CA MET A 9 -10.23 -22.97 14.27
C MET A 9 -9.21 -22.15 13.50
N PHE A 10 -9.67 -21.21 12.65
CA PHE A 10 -8.84 -20.18 11.99
C PHE A 10 -9.30 -18.80 12.44
N SER A 11 -8.79 -18.40 13.59
CA SER A 11 -9.10 -17.13 14.24
C SER A 11 -8.87 -15.94 13.29
N LYS A 12 -9.90 -15.12 13.10
CA LYS A 12 -9.81 -13.84 12.39
C LYS A 12 -10.14 -12.72 13.37
N PRO A 13 -9.42 -11.56 13.29
CA PRO A 13 -9.77 -10.43 14.12
C PRO A 13 -11.17 -9.92 13.78
N VAL A 14 -12.02 -9.85 14.80
CA VAL A 14 -13.40 -9.36 14.70
C VAL A 14 -13.48 -8.00 15.37
N VAL A 15 -14.12 -7.04 14.71
CA VAL A 15 -14.34 -5.69 15.26
C VAL A 15 -15.38 -5.78 16.38
N SER A 16 -15.02 -5.31 17.58
CA SER A 16 -15.95 -5.24 18.71
C SER A 16 -17.04 -4.18 18.50
N GLY A 17 -18.23 -4.41 19.02
CA GLY A 17 -19.36 -3.49 18.93
C GLY A 17 -20.53 -4.00 18.07
N GLY A 18 -20.45 -5.26 17.65
CA GLY A 18 -21.54 -5.94 16.95
C GLY A 18 -21.68 -5.55 15.47
N THR A 19 -22.64 -6.20 14.83
CA THR A 19 -22.89 -6.07 13.38
C THR A 19 -23.36 -4.67 12.97
N GLY A 20 -23.99 -3.92 13.88
CA GLY A 20 -24.44 -2.55 13.61
C GLY A 20 -23.32 -1.61 13.21
N ILE A 21 -22.18 -1.64 13.90
CA ILE A 21 -20.99 -0.82 13.55
C ILE A 21 -20.44 -1.24 12.19
N TYR A 22 -20.38 -2.53 11.93
CA TYR A 22 -19.90 -3.06 10.65
C TYR A 22 -20.75 -2.55 9.48
N TYR A 23 -22.07 -2.64 9.60
CA TYR A 23 -22.97 -2.22 8.51
C TYR A 23 -23.08 -0.71 8.34
N SER A 24 -23.00 0.07 9.41
CA SER A 24 -23.10 1.53 9.35
C SER A 24 -21.83 2.23 8.89
N SER A 25 -20.67 1.56 8.95
CA SER A 25 -19.39 2.13 8.55
C SER A 25 -19.19 2.06 7.04
N ASP A 26 -18.69 3.14 6.42
CA ASP A 26 -18.28 3.15 5.02
C ASP A 26 -16.92 2.50 4.80
N THR A 27 -16.04 2.62 5.78
CA THR A 27 -14.69 2.03 5.74
C THR A 27 -14.31 1.49 7.11
N ILE A 28 -13.74 0.29 7.13
CA ILE A 28 -13.21 -0.36 8.33
C ILE A 28 -11.76 -0.78 8.03
N TRP A 29 -10.85 -0.29 8.85
CA TRP A 29 -9.45 -0.67 8.83
C TRP A 29 -9.08 -1.44 10.08
N ILE A 30 -8.43 -2.59 9.91
CA ILE A 30 -7.81 -3.33 11.00
C ILE A 30 -6.31 -3.06 10.93
N VAL A 31 -5.79 -2.38 11.97
CA VAL A 31 -4.39 -1.94 12.00
C VAL A 31 -3.57 -2.90 12.83
N GLY A 32 -2.69 -3.64 12.15
CA GLY A 32 -1.66 -4.44 12.81
C GLY A 32 -0.41 -3.61 13.08
N ARG A 33 0.36 -3.95 14.13
CA ARG A 33 1.61 -3.28 14.49
C ARG A 33 2.73 -4.29 14.65
N ARG A 34 3.88 -3.99 14.06
CA ARG A 34 5.13 -4.74 14.23
C ARG A 34 6.24 -3.80 14.67
N GLN A 35 7.17 -4.28 15.48
CA GLN A 35 8.38 -3.53 15.83
C GLN A 35 9.33 -3.49 14.64
N GLN A 36 9.87 -2.31 14.35
CA GLN A 36 10.99 -2.15 13.45
C GLN A 36 12.27 -2.10 14.28
N LYS A 37 13.23 -2.96 13.95
CA LYS A 37 14.48 -3.10 14.70
C LYS A 37 15.68 -2.88 13.81
N GLU A 38 16.71 -2.26 14.37
CA GLU A 38 18.04 -2.19 13.78
C GLU A 38 19.00 -2.89 14.77
N GLY A 39 19.45 -4.11 14.41
CA GLY A 39 20.10 -5.00 15.34
C GLY A 39 19.16 -5.46 16.47
N THR A 40 19.50 -5.14 17.71
CA THR A 40 18.70 -5.42 18.91
C THR A 40 17.74 -4.29 19.30
N ASP A 41 17.98 -3.07 18.81
CA ASP A 41 17.28 -1.87 19.23
C ASP A 41 15.99 -1.65 18.42
N VAL A 42 14.92 -1.27 19.10
CA VAL A 42 13.66 -0.90 18.46
C VAL A 42 13.77 0.55 18.01
N THR A 43 13.76 0.76 16.70
CA THR A 43 13.89 2.10 16.09
C THR A 43 12.56 2.71 15.68
N GLY A 44 11.49 1.91 15.71
CA GLY A 44 10.17 2.37 15.31
C GLY A 44 9.15 1.25 15.24
N TYR A 45 8.07 1.52 14.53
CA TYR A 45 7.01 0.56 14.25
C TYR A 45 6.64 0.55 12.77
N GLN A 46 6.31 -0.62 12.28
CA GLN A 46 5.58 -0.78 11.02
C GLN A 46 4.13 -1.11 11.34
N PHE A 47 3.24 -0.25 10.92
CA PHE A 47 1.80 -0.50 10.92
C PHE A 47 1.39 -1.11 9.58
N VAL A 48 0.47 -2.07 9.62
CA VAL A 48 -0.15 -2.61 8.41
C VAL A 48 -1.64 -2.37 8.52
N ILE A 49 -2.14 -1.50 7.67
CA ILE A 49 -3.57 -1.22 7.55
C ILE A 49 -4.16 -2.29 6.64
N ASN A 50 -4.99 -3.17 7.21
CA ASN A 50 -5.78 -4.13 6.45
C ASN A 50 -7.16 -3.54 6.20
N VAL A 51 -7.54 -3.38 4.95
CA VAL A 51 -8.86 -2.88 4.57
C VAL A 51 -9.86 -4.02 4.72
N GLU A 52 -10.62 -4.00 5.81
CA GLU A 52 -11.66 -5.00 6.09
C GLU A 52 -12.94 -4.72 5.31
N LYS A 53 -13.31 -3.44 5.20
CA LYS A 53 -14.44 -2.96 4.44
C LYS A 53 -14.11 -1.62 3.81
N SER A 54 -14.52 -1.40 2.58
CA SER A 54 -14.45 -0.10 1.92
C SER A 54 -15.43 -0.03 0.75
N ARG A 55 -15.95 1.18 0.49
CA ARG A 55 -16.73 1.50 -0.72
C ARG A 55 -15.86 1.98 -1.87
N TYR A 56 -14.60 2.31 -1.61
CA TYR A 56 -13.71 3.00 -2.56
C TYR A 56 -12.52 2.15 -2.98
N VAL A 57 -12.06 1.26 -2.09
CA VAL A 57 -10.83 0.48 -2.26
C VAL A 57 -11.19 -1.00 -2.13
N LYS A 58 -10.50 -1.84 -2.88
CA LYS A 58 -10.68 -3.30 -2.79
C LYS A 58 -10.41 -3.78 -1.36
N GLU A 59 -11.36 -4.52 -0.81
CA GLU A 59 -11.20 -5.18 0.48
C GLU A 59 -10.03 -6.14 0.48
N LYS A 60 -9.47 -6.43 1.66
CA LYS A 60 -8.25 -7.23 1.87
C LYS A 60 -6.96 -6.56 1.35
N SER A 61 -7.02 -5.33 0.83
CA SER A 61 -5.81 -4.54 0.54
C SER A 61 -5.02 -4.29 1.82
N LYS A 62 -3.69 -4.34 1.70
CA LYS A 62 -2.76 -4.11 2.80
C LYS A 62 -1.89 -2.91 2.50
N ILE A 63 -1.88 -1.94 3.39
CA ILE A 63 -1.13 -0.69 3.24
C ILE A 63 -0.13 -0.60 4.40
N PRO A 64 1.18 -0.78 4.14
CA PRO A 64 2.19 -0.62 5.17
C PRO A 64 2.50 0.86 5.41
N VAL A 65 2.64 1.23 6.69
CA VAL A 65 3.03 2.56 7.13
C VAL A 65 4.15 2.42 8.16
N SER A 66 5.33 2.94 7.85
CA SER A 66 6.48 2.93 8.76
C SER A 66 6.51 4.22 9.58
N VAL A 67 6.79 4.08 10.87
CA VAL A 67 6.91 5.20 11.81
C VAL A 67 8.20 5.01 12.60
N SER A 68 9.17 5.89 12.39
CA SER A 68 10.40 5.90 13.18
C SER A 68 10.25 6.78 14.41
N PHE A 69 10.99 6.49 15.48
CA PHE A 69 10.94 7.30 16.69
C PHE A 69 11.54 8.70 16.48
N ASP A 70 12.53 8.81 15.62
CA ASP A 70 13.21 10.09 15.36
C ASP A 70 12.58 10.90 14.22
N GLY A 71 12.06 10.22 13.18
CA GLY A 71 11.56 10.86 11.96
C GLY A 71 10.03 10.90 11.83
N GLY A 72 9.30 10.21 12.72
CA GLY A 72 7.84 10.13 12.63
C GLY A 72 7.38 9.25 11.45
N ILE A 73 6.26 9.61 10.84
CA ILE A 73 5.68 8.85 9.73
C ILE A 73 6.54 9.00 8.47
N ASP A 74 6.98 7.86 7.93
CA ASP A 74 7.61 7.82 6.61
C ASP A 74 6.55 7.91 5.52
N LYS A 75 6.49 9.06 4.87
CA LYS A 75 5.51 9.33 3.79
C LYS A 75 5.70 8.50 2.53
N TRP A 76 6.85 7.84 2.38
CA TRP A 76 7.17 6.96 1.25
C TRP A 76 6.93 5.49 1.57
N SER A 77 6.38 5.19 2.73
CA SER A 77 6.09 3.82 3.17
C SER A 77 5.27 3.06 2.14
N GLY A 78 5.72 1.85 1.81
CA GLY A 78 5.03 0.98 0.86
C GLY A 78 5.17 1.35 -0.60
N LEU A 79 5.65 2.55 -0.94
CA LEU A 79 5.82 2.95 -2.35
C LEU A 79 6.86 2.11 -3.09
N LEU A 80 7.91 1.67 -2.40
CA LEU A 80 8.92 0.81 -3.02
C LEU A 80 8.31 -0.52 -3.49
N ASP A 81 7.52 -1.16 -2.65
CA ASP A 81 6.85 -2.42 -3.00
C ASP A 81 5.87 -2.21 -4.15
N MET A 82 5.12 -1.12 -4.12
CA MET A 82 4.19 -0.76 -5.20
C MET A 82 4.92 -0.47 -6.51
N ALA A 83 6.05 0.23 -6.46
CA ALA A 83 6.86 0.56 -7.64
C ALA A 83 7.53 -0.68 -8.25
N LEU A 84 7.93 -1.65 -7.42
CA LEU A 84 8.42 -2.97 -7.88
C LEU A 84 7.31 -3.75 -8.58
N ASP A 85 6.13 -3.83 -7.97
CA ASP A 85 4.97 -4.51 -8.55
C ASP A 85 4.52 -3.85 -9.86
N ALA A 86 4.57 -2.53 -9.94
CA ALA A 86 4.22 -1.76 -11.13
C ALA A 86 5.29 -1.83 -12.25
N GLY A 87 6.48 -2.40 -11.96
CA GLY A 87 7.58 -2.47 -12.90
C GLY A 87 8.32 -1.15 -13.15
N VAL A 88 8.01 -0.09 -12.41
CA VAL A 88 8.73 1.21 -12.51
C VAL A 88 10.06 1.21 -11.77
N ILE A 89 10.25 0.26 -10.88
CA ILE A 89 11.54 -0.06 -10.25
C ILE A 89 11.78 -1.55 -10.42
N SER A 90 13.00 -1.92 -10.77
CA SER A 90 13.46 -3.31 -10.80
C SER A 90 14.43 -3.60 -9.67
N ARG A 91 14.52 -4.86 -9.25
CA ARG A 91 15.44 -5.30 -8.19
C ARG A 91 16.32 -6.44 -8.65
N THR A 92 17.61 -6.29 -8.44
CA THR A 92 18.59 -7.36 -8.65
C THR A 92 19.45 -7.54 -7.40
N GLY A 93 19.17 -8.56 -6.63
CA GLY A 93 19.81 -8.80 -5.32
C GLY A 93 19.50 -7.67 -4.33
N ALA A 94 20.54 -6.93 -3.91
CA ALA A 94 20.41 -5.78 -2.99
C ALA A 94 20.35 -4.42 -3.71
N TRP A 95 20.28 -4.41 -5.04
CA TRP A 95 20.30 -3.22 -5.86
C TRP A 95 18.95 -2.98 -6.53
N TYR A 96 18.61 -1.71 -6.69
CA TYR A 96 17.39 -1.23 -7.33
C TYR A 96 17.75 -0.33 -8.50
N GLN A 97 17.00 -0.42 -9.58
CA GLN A 97 17.16 0.40 -10.77
C GLN A 97 15.78 0.97 -11.17
N LEU A 98 15.77 2.22 -11.56
CA LEU A 98 14.58 2.89 -12.07
C LEU A 98 14.35 2.49 -13.52
N THR A 99 13.10 2.41 -13.90
CA THR A 99 12.68 2.33 -15.30
C THR A 99 12.37 3.74 -15.79
N ASP A 100 12.90 4.11 -16.94
CA ASP A 100 12.52 5.34 -17.61
C ASP A 100 11.02 5.31 -17.94
N LEU A 101 10.29 6.33 -17.50
CA LEU A 101 8.82 6.34 -17.59
C LEU A 101 8.32 6.66 -19.02
N GLU A 102 9.19 7.15 -19.91
CA GLU A 102 8.86 7.47 -21.29
C GLU A 102 9.27 6.35 -22.24
N THR A 103 10.48 5.82 -22.07
CA THR A 103 11.05 4.80 -22.98
C THR A 103 10.78 3.38 -22.49
N GLY A 104 10.54 3.16 -21.20
CA GLY A 104 10.42 1.84 -20.59
C GLY A 104 11.76 1.13 -20.38
N GLU A 105 12.88 1.77 -20.64
CA GLU A 105 14.22 1.20 -20.49
C GLU A 105 14.71 1.30 -19.04
N ILE A 106 15.53 0.33 -18.63
CA ILE A 106 16.12 0.34 -17.28
C ILE A 106 17.27 1.32 -17.25
N ILE A 107 17.21 2.29 -16.33
CA ILE A 107 18.27 3.25 -16.09
C ILE A 107 19.49 2.55 -15.46
N GLU A 108 20.68 2.75 -15.99
CA GLU A 108 21.89 2.06 -15.52
C GLU A 108 22.25 2.34 -14.05
N LYS A 109 21.85 3.50 -13.53
CA LYS A 109 22.13 3.91 -12.16
C LYS A 109 21.48 2.95 -11.15
N LYS A 110 22.29 2.42 -10.23
CA LYS A 110 21.87 1.49 -9.17
C LYS A 110 21.78 2.23 -7.84
N TYR A 111 20.76 1.85 -7.06
CA TYR A 111 20.46 2.43 -5.75
C TYR A 111 20.39 1.33 -4.70
N ARG A 112 20.65 1.68 -3.46
CA ARG A 112 20.28 0.87 -2.29
C ARG A 112 18.88 1.28 -1.81
N ALA A 113 18.18 0.41 -1.10
CA ALA A 113 16.84 0.71 -0.58
C ALA A 113 16.79 2.02 0.24
N LYS A 114 17.84 2.31 1.03
CA LYS A 114 17.95 3.52 1.85
C LYS A 114 18.14 4.82 1.02
N GLU A 115 18.52 4.70 -0.25
CA GLU A 115 18.73 5.83 -1.17
C GLU A 115 17.46 6.17 -1.98
N LEU A 116 16.47 5.28 -1.97
CA LEU A 116 15.20 5.47 -2.66
C LEU A 116 14.24 6.34 -1.82
N VAL A 117 14.68 7.55 -1.53
CA VAL A 117 13.96 8.52 -0.70
C VAL A 117 13.93 9.88 -1.37
N GLY A 118 12.98 10.72 -0.99
CA GLY A 118 12.90 12.11 -1.40
C GLY A 118 11.89 12.38 -2.51
N ASN A 119 11.57 13.67 -2.62
CA ASN A 119 10.56 14.16 -3.55
C ASN A 119 11.00 14.01 -5.01
N ASP A 120 12.28 14.21 -5.27
CA ASP A 120 12.83 14.22 -6.65
C ASP A 120 12.73 12.84 -7.31
N LEU A 121 12.79 11.79 -6.51
CA LEU A 121 12.60 10.42 -6.98
C LEU A 121 11.12 10.04 -7.08
N TRP A 122 10.36 10.29 -6.03
CA TRP A 122 8.99 9.77 -5.95
C TRP A 122 7.96 10.62 -6.70
N ASN A 123 8.14 11.95 -6.79
CA ASN A 123 7.17 12.81 -7.46
C ASN A 123 6.98 12.48 -8.95
N PRO A 124 8.03 12.23 -9.76
CA PRO A 124 7.86 11.80 -11.15
C PRO A 124 7.10 10.48 -11.26
N ILE A 125 7.44 9.48 -10.42
CA ILE A 125 6.77 8.17 -10.39
C ILE A 125 5.28 8.33 -10.06
N LEU A 126 4.95 9.08 -9.00
CA LEU A 126 3.57 9.31 -8.57
C LEU A 126 2.72 10.08 -9.58
N LYS A 127 3.37 10.90 -10.42
CA LYS A 127 2.70 11.66 -11.49
C LYS A 127 2.55 10.87 -12.78
N SER A 128 3.32 9.79 -12.98
CA SER A 128 3.26 8.99 -14.21
C SER A 128 1.92 8.31 -14.38
N GLU A 129 1.42 8.27 -15.61
CA GLU A 129 0.14 7.61 -15.92
C GLU A 129 0.22 6.09 -15.71
N SER A 130 1.36 5.47 -16.03
CA SER A 130 1.57 4.04 -15.83
C SER A 130 1.42 3.64 -14.35
N PHE A 131 2.03 4.39 -13.44
CA PHE A 131 1.91 4.13 -12.00
C PHE A 131 0.50 4.43 -11.47
N LYS A 132 -0.13 5.51 -11.92
CA LYS A 132 -1.51 5.82 -11.56
C LYS A 132 -2.49 4.74 -12.00
N ASN A 133 -2.35 4.24 -13.23
CA ASN A 133 -3.19 3.16 -13.74
C ASN A 133 -2.99 1.87 -12.95
N TYR A 134 -1.75 1.51 -12.65
CA TYR A 134 -1.46 0.39 -11.77
C TYR A 134 -2.15 0.52 -10.39
N VAL A 135 -2.07 1.70 -9.77
CA VAL A 135 -2.73 1.94 -8.47
C VAL A 135 -4.25 1.81 -8.57
N LYS A 136 -4.85 2.37 -9.63
CA LYS A 136 -6.29 2.24 -9.88
C LYS A 136 -6.68 0.78 -10.04
N GLU A 137 -6.04 0.05 -10.92
CA GLU A 137 -6.35 -1.36 -11.19
C GLU A 137 -6.18 -2.25 -9.96
N LYS A 138 -5.13 -2.00 -9.18
CA LYS A 138 -4.81 -2.83 -8.02
C LYS A 138 -5.71 -2.56 -6.81
N TYR A 139 -6.02 -1.30 -6.53
CA TYR A 139 -6.63 -0.89 -5.28
C TYR A 139 -8.05 -0.33 -5.40
N MET A 140 -8.41 0.31 -6.51
CA MET A 140 -9.72 0.94 -6.64
C MET A 140 -10.79 -0.06 -7.11
N LEU A 141 -12.01 0.15 -6.67
CA LEU A 141 -13.18 -0.54 -7.21
C LEU A 141 -13.50 0.07 -8.58
N VAL A 142 -13.77 -0.78 -9.55
CA VAL A 142 -14.24 -0.34 -10.88
C VAL A 142 -15.70 0.05 -10.73
N THR A 143 -15.99 1.35 -10.80
CA THR A 143 -17.35 1.89 -10.72
C THR A 143 -17.96 2.23 -12.08
N ASP A 144 -17.17 2.25 -13.16
CA ASP A 144 -17.56 2.91 -14.41
C ASP A 144 -17.91 1.97 -15.57
N SER A 145 -17.86 0.64 -15.40
CA SER A 145 -18.06 -0.28 -16.54
C SER A 145 -19.53 -0.64 -16.86
N ILE A 146 -20.49 -0.22 -16.03
CA ILE A 146 -21.91 -0.58 -16.22
C ILE A 146 -22.69 0.53 -16.95
N MET A 147 -22.17 1.77 -16.97
CA MET A 147 -22.89 2.93 -17.56
C MET A 147 -22.52 3.22 -19.02
N GLU A 148 -21.42 2.70 -19.55
CA GLU A 148 -21.02 2.97 -20.93
C GLU A 148 -21.65 2.01 -21.97
N GLU A 149 -22.11 0.83 -21.57
CA GLU A 149 -22.76 -0.14 -22.47
C GLU A 149 -24.26 0.14 -22.74
N GLU A 150 -24.91 0.99 -21.95
CA GLU A 150 -26.36 1.30 -22.15
C GLU A 150 -26.62 2.53 -23.04
N VAL A 151 -25.59 3.22 -23.54
CA VAL A 151 -25.76 4.45 -24.35
C VAL A 151 -25.60 4.19 -25.86
N GLU A 152 -25.18 3.00 -26.30
CA GLU A 152 -25.05 2.63 -27.72
C GLU A 152 -26.11 1.62 -28.22
N ALA A 153 -27.26 1.51 -27.55
CA ALA A 153 -28.36 0.68 -28.02
C ALA A 153 -29.58 1.50 -28.44
#